data_b2b515285372f9488bc2b21e0118e982
#
_entry.id   b2b515285372f9488bc2b21e0118e982
#
_cell.length_a   1.000
_cell.length_b   1.000
_cell.length_c   1.000
_cell.angle_alpha   90.00
_cell.angle_beta   90.00
_cell.angle_gamma   90.00
#
_symmetry.space_group_name_H-M   'P 1'
#
loop_
_entity.id
_entity.type
_entity.pdbx_description
1 polymer ?
#
loop_
_entity_poly.entity_id
_entity_poly.type
_entity_poly.pdbx_seq_one_letter_code
_entity_poly.pdbx_strand_id
1 'polypeptide(L)'
;MFCKKMIQIPRDISRELQSMVDRELEPGESVKWIGMPIPRFFTGASTGSFLFAIPWTAFAIFWMFGAWHQSENVPFTLFGVPFVLIGFGILSVPLFTYRRSFKTVYVITDKRAITFTGGGSTTVRSYPPDTLREIYRKERKDGTGDVVISRRAWRDSDGDRQSEELGFLRVDSPKEIEHMLKYLAEQAAPSNR
;
A
#
# COMPACT_ATOMS: atom_id res chain seq x y z
N MET A 1 -21.29 -28.63 -3.26
CA MET A 1 -21.71 -28.32 -1.88
C MET A 1 -20.76 -27.22 -1.37
N PHE A 2 -21.01 -25.97 -1.75
CA PHE A 2 -20.14 -24.85 -1.38
C PHE A 2 -20.50 -24.42 0.04
N CYS A 3 -19.59 -24.66 0.96
CA CYS A 3 -19.68 -24.23 2.35
C CYS A 3 -19.84 -22.70 2.35
N LYS A 4 -20.91 -22.21 2.93
CA LYS A 4 -21.20 -20.80 3.21
C LYS A 4 -20.15 -20.27 4.19
N LYS A 5 -18.94 -19.98 3.65
CA LYS A 5 -17.85 -19.39 4.45
C LYS A 5 -18.30 -17.97 4.79
N MET A 6 -18.68 -17.79 6.04
CA MET A 6 -19.07 -16.49 6.60
C MET A 6 -18.04 -15.43 6.21
N ILE A 7 -18.53 -14.29 5.77
CA ILE A 7 -17.73 -13.10 5.51
C ILE A 7 -16.87 -12.86 6.75
N GLN A 8 -15.57 -13.13 6.66
CA GLN A 8 -14.63 -12.80 7.73
C GLN A 8 -14.31 -11.31 7.58
N ILE A 9 -15.11 -10.49 8.24
CA ILE A 9 -14.79 -9.07 8.43
C ILE A 9 -13.60 -9.06 9.40
N PRO A 10 -12.43 -8.57 9.01
CA PRO A 10 -11.32 -8.40 9.94
C PRO A 10 -11.79 -7.55 11.12
N ARG A 11 -11.53 -7.99 12.35
CA ARG A 11 -11.99 -7.32 13.58
C ARG A 11 -11.46 -5.89 13.76
N ASP A 12 -10.47 -5.51 12.95
CA ASP A 12 -9.74 -4.24 13.05
C ASP A 12 -10.16 -3.17 12.03
N ILE A 13 -11.23 -3.40 11.26
CA ILE A 13 -11.74 -2.36 10.34
C ILE A 13 -12.37 -1.24 11.17
N SER A 14 -11.81 -0.03 11.04
CA SER A 14 -12.38 1.14 11.70
C SER A 14 -13.80 1.41 11.19
N ARG A 15 -14.67 1.95 12.05
CA ARG A 15 -16.05 2.32 11.66
C ARG A 15 -16.08 3.29 10.47
N GLU A 16 -15.06 4.13 10.36
CA GLU A 16 -14.90 5.07 9.25
C GLU A 16 -14.70 4.34 7.91
N LEU A 17 -13.81 3.33 7.88
CA LEU A 17 -13.58 2.52 6.68
C LEU A 17 -14.81 1.69 6.32
N GLN A 18 -15.52 1.17 7.31
CA GLN A 18 -16.74 0.43 7.09
C GLN A 18 -17.84 1.30 6.46
N SER A 19 -18.03 2.52 6.98
CA SER A 19 -18.97 3.48 6.39
C SER A 19 -18.61 3.93 4.96
N MET A 20 -17.32 3.94 4.63
CA MET A 20 -16.86 4.22 3.26
C MET A 20 -17.19 3.07 2.31
N VAL A 21 -16.99 1.83 2.74
CA VAL A 21 -17.36 0.65 1.95
C VAL A 21 -18.87 0.64 1.71
N ASP A 22 -19.68 0.81 2.75
CA ASP A 22 -21.14 0.78 2.66
C ASP A 22 -21.69 1.87 1.72
N ARG A 23 -21.03 3.04 1.67
CA ARG A 23 -21.44 4.16 0.82
C ARG A 23 -21.07 3.95 -0.66
N GLU A 24 -20.02 3.19 -0.94
CA GLU A 24 -19.53 2.94 -2.30
C GLU A 24 -20.26 1.78 -2.98
N LEU A 25 -20.88 0.89 -2.20
CA LEU A 25 -21.61 -0.25 -2.75
C LEU A 25 -22.85 0.19 -3.53
N GLU A 26 -23.05 -0.40 -4.70
CA GLU A 26 -24.26 -0.19 -5.51
C GLU A 26 -25.49 -0.92 -4.90
N PRO A 27 -26.69 -0.46 -5.19
CA PRO A 27 -27.90 -1.17 -4.78
C PRO A 27 -27.88 -2.63 -5.25
N GLY A 28 -28.03 -3.57 -4.31
CA GLY A 28 -28.00 -5.00 -4.57
C GLY A 28 -26.60 -5.59 -4.78
N GLU A 29 -25.53 -4.82 -4.60
CA GLU A 29 -24.14 -5.32 -4.58
C GLU A 29 -23.83 -5.97 -3.24
N SER A 30 -23.32 -7.21 -3.26
CA SER A 30 -23.02 -7.97 -2.04
C SER A 30 -21.53 -8.19 -1.85
N VAL A 31 -21.02 -7.90 -0.65
CA VAL A 31 -19.62 -8.15 -0.29
C VAL A 31 -19.40 -9.66 -0.13
N LYS A 32 -18.40 -10.21 -0.83
CA LYS A 32 -17.98 -11.61 -0.74
C LYS A 32 -16.77 -11.79 0.15
N TRP A 33 -15.86 -10.81 0.13
CA TRP A 33 -14.65 -10.81 0.94
C TRP A 33 -14.21 -9.37 1.23
N ILE A 34 -13.66 -9.17 2.42
CA ILE A 34 -13.06 -7.92 2.85
C ILE A 34 -11.75 -8.22 3.58
N GLY A 35 -10.72 -7.45 3.31
CA GLY A 35 -9.41 -7.60 3.93
C GLY A 35 -8.61 -6.33 3.98
N MET A 36 -7.53 -6.37 4.74
CA MET A 36 -6.58 -5.28 4.90
C MET A 36 -5.18 -5.74 4.55
N PRO A 37 -4.30 -4.86 4.06
CA PRO A 37 -2.90 -5.21 3.89
C PRO A 37 -2.25 -5.50 5.24
N ILE A 38 -1.39 -6.53 5.28
CA ILE A 38 -0.58 -6.83 6.45
C ILE A 38 0.38 -5.66 6.70
N PRO A 39 0.30 -4.99 7.86
CA PRO A 39 1.19 -3.88 8.16
C PRO A 39 2.63 -4.36 8.32
N ARG A 40 3.55 -3.73 7.59
CA ARG A 40 4.99 -3.98 7.70
C ARG A 40 5.72 -2.65 7.81
N PHE A 41 6.66 -2.56 8.75
CA PHE A 41 7.52 -1.39 8.90
C PHE A 41 8.50 -1.26 7.74
N PHE A 42 9.07 -2.39 7.30
CA PHE A 42 10.08 -2.40 6.27
C PHE A 42 9.54 -3.06 4.98
N THR A 43 9.55 -2.28 3.91
CA THR A 43 9.39 -2.74 2.52
C THR A 43 10.74 -2.59 1.82
N GLY A 44 10.96 -3.24 0.68
CA GLY A 44 12.25 -3.14 -0.03
C GLY A 44 12.69 -1.68 -0.26
N ALA A 45 11.77 -0.83 -0.67
CA ALA A 45 12.05 0.60 -0.89
C ALA A 45 12.33 1.36 0.42
N SER A 46 11.50 1.15 1.46
CA SER A 46 11.69 1.85 2.75
C SER A 46 12.94 1.38 3.50
N THR A 47 13.38 0.13 3.31
CA THR A 47 14.62 -0.39 3.90
C THR A 47 15.83 0.31 3.30
N GLY A 48 15.91 0.47 1.98
CA GLY A 48 17.01 1.16 1.32
C GLY A 48 17.13 2.62 1.79
N SER A 49 16.00 3.34 1.80
CA SER A 49 15.96 4.72 2.29
C SER A 49 16.38 4.83 3.77
N PHE A 50 15.91 3.90 4.60
CA PHE A 50 16.24 3.89 6.03
C PHE A 50 17.74 3.64 6.27
N LEU A 51 18.33 2.65 5.58
CA LEU A 51 19.76 2.35 5.68
C LEU A 51 20.63 3.52 5.22
N PHE A 52 20.21 4.25 4.17
CA PHE A 52 20.90 5.45 3.72
C PHE A 52 20.77 6.60 4.73
N ALA A 53 19.60 6.76 5.35
CA ALA A 53 19.35 7.86 6.27
C ALA A 53 20.17 7.79 7.55
N ILE A 54 20.57 6.60 8.00
CA ILE A 54 21.40 6.41 9.20
C ILE A 54 22.77 7.12 9.05
N PRO A 55 23.63 6.74 8.08
CA PRO A 55 24.92 7.40 7.91
C PRO A 55 24.78 8.88 7.52
N TRP A 56 23.76 9.24 6.74
CA TRP A 56 23.47 10.63 6.40
C TRP A 56 23.19 11.48 7.63
N THR A 57 22.30 11.05 8.49
CA THR A 57 21.92 11.79 9.70
C THR A 57 23.08 11.84 10.68
N ALA A 58 23.80 10.73 10.86
CA ALA A 58 24.98 10.67 11.72
C ALA A 58 26.06 11.64 11.25
N PHE A 59 26.32 11.70 9.94
CA PHE A 59 27.27 12.63 9.36
C PHE A 59 26.84 14.09 9.58
N ALA A 60 25.56 14.43 9.35
CA ALA A 60 25.05 15.78 9.53
C ALA A 60 25.18 16.25 10.99
N ILE A 61 24.88 15.37 11.95
CA ILE A 61 25.03 15.68 13.39
C ILE A 61 26.51 15.83 13.74
N PHE A 62 27.37 14.91 13.29
CA PHE A 62 28.81 14.99 13.52
C PHE A 62 29.40 16.29 12.97
N TRP A 63 29.02 16.68 11.76
CA TRP A 63 29.48 17.91 11.14
C TRP A 63 29.00 19.15 11.89
N MET A 64 27.74 19.18 12.32
CA MET A 64 27.20 20.27 13.17
C MET A 64 27.94 20.39 14.49
N PHE A 65 28.25 19.26 15.14
CA PHE A 65 29.01 19.25 16.38
C PHE A 65 30.42 19.81 16.20
N GLY A 66 31.11 19.40 15.11
CA GLY A 66 32.44 19.92 14.76
C GLY A 66 32.41 21.43 14.44
N ALA A 67 31.41 21.89 13.69
CA ALA A 67 31.23 23.30 13.38
C ALA A 67 30.97 24.15 14.63
N TRP A 68 30.19 23.62 15.56
CA TRP A 68 29.94 24.31 16.85
C TRP A 68 31.20 24.48 17.68
N HIS A 69 32.08 23.48 17.70
CA HIS A 69 33.33 23.58 18.48
C HIS A 69 34.42 24.43 17.83
N GLN A 70 34.41 24.59 16.52
CA GLN A 70 35.50 25.28 15.79
C GLN A 70 35.20 26.73 15.42
N SER A 71 33.94 27.15 15.44
CA SER A 71 33.58 28.49 15.04
C SER A 71 32.54 29.12 15.96
N GLU A 72 32.77 30.36 16.34
CA GLU A 72 31.77 31.22 17.02
C GLU A 72 30.64 31.69 16.05
N ASN A 73 30.69 31.25 14.77
CA ASN A 73 29.71 31.62 13.76
C ASN A 73 28.47 30.76 13.84
N VAL A 74 27.50 31.18 14.61
CA VAL A 74 26.17 30.56 14.74
C VAL A 74 25.50 30.29 13.36
N PRO A 75 25.52 31.21 12.37
CA PRO A 75 24.94 30.92 11.04
C PRO A 75 25.53 29.71 10.35
N PHE A 76 26.83 29.45 10.49
CA PHE A 76 27.48 28.29 9.86
C PHE A 76 27.02 26.96 10.48
N THR A 77 26.85 26.94 11.80
CA THR A 77 26.31 25.74 12.48
C THR A 77 24.84 25.52 12.12
N LEU A 78 24.03 26.57 12.00
CA LEU A 78 22.62 26.47 11.62
C LEU A 78 22.42 25.95 10.20
N PHE A 79 23.41 26.09 9.32
CA PHE A 79 23.37 25.50 7.96
C PHE A 79 23.22 23.97 7.99
N GLY A 80 23.66 23.29 9.05
CA GLY A 80 23.49 21.85 9.22
C GLY A 80 22.06 21.41 9.58
N VAL A 81 21.23 22.31 10.13
CA VAL A 81 19.88 21.98 10.59
C VAL A 81 18.99 21.37 9.48
N PRO A 82 18.91 21.93 8.25
CA PRO A 82 18.13 21.34 7.17
C PRO A 82 18.54 19.90 6.85
N PHE A 83 19.83 19.59 6.90
CA PHE A 83 20.33 18.24 6.60
C PHE A 83 19.92 17.21 7.67
N VAL A 84 19.94 17.63 8.94
CA VAL A 84 19.43 16.81 10.04
C VAL A 84 17.94 16.59 9.92
N LEU A 85 17.16 17.63 9.58
CA LEU A 85 15.71 17.51 9.38
C LEU A 85 15.37 16.58 8.20
N ILE A 86 16.11 16.67 7.09
CA ILE A 86 15.96 15.76 5.96
C ILE A 86 16.25 14.32 6.42
N GLY A 87 17.32 14.09 7.17
CA GLY A 87 17.68 12.78 7.71
C GLY A 87 16.54 12.18 8.56
N PHE A 88 16.01 12.95 9.52
CA PHE A 88 14.86 12.53 10.32
C PHE A 88 13.60 12.30 9.48
N GLY A 89 13.38 13.11 8.46
CA GLY A 89 12.28 12.91 7.50
C GLY A 89 12.36 11.54 6.83
N ILE A 90 13.55 11.17 6.32
CA ILE A 90 13.77 9.87 5.67
C ILE A 90 13.67 8.72 6.69
N LEU A 91 14.20 8.87 7.90
CA LEU A 91 14.07 7.89 8.99
C LEU A 91 12.61 7.63 9.37
N SER A 92 11.73 8.61 9.15
CA SER A 92 10.31 8.50 9.46
C SER A 92 9.50 7.73 8.39
N VAL A 93 10.05 7.50 7.20
CA VAL A 93 9.36 6.84 6.07
C VAL A 93 8.75 5.48 6.45
N PRO A 94 9.45 4.55 7.16
CA PRO A 94 8.86 3.27 7.56
C PRO A 94 7.64 3.44 8.45
N LEU A 95 7.65 4.43 9.35
CA LEU A 95 6.53 4.71 10.26
C LEU A 95 5.30 5.20 9.50
N PHE A 96 5.48 6.09 8.52
CA PHE A 96 4.38 6.53 7.65
C PHE A 96 3.81 5.38 6.81
N THR A 97 4.67 4.52 6.26
CA THR A 97 4.27 3.34 5.49
C THR A 97 3.45 2.37 6.35
N TYR A 98 3.91 2.12 7.57
CA TYR A 98 3.20 1.29 8.54
C TYR A 98 1.81 1.85 8.87
N ARG A 99 1.72 3.14 9.22
CA ARG A 99 0.44 3.81 9.52
C ARG A 99 -0.53 3.80 8.33
N ARG A 100 -0.03 3.93 7.12
CA ARG A 100 -0.85 3.90 5.90
C ARG A 100 -1.50 2.55 5.65
N SER A 101 -0.89 1.46 6.11
CA SER A 101 -1.46 0.11 5.97
C SER A 101 -2.80 -0.05 6.71
N PHE A 102 -2.97 0.62 7.84
CA PHE A 102 -4.24 0.60 8.61
C PHE A 102 -5.37 1.41 7.98
N LYS A 103 -5.07 2.19 6.94
CA LYS A 103 -6.05 3.01 6.22
C LYS A 103 -6.39 2.47 4.84
N THR A 104 -5.99 1.23 4.56
CA THR A 104 -6.25 0.57 3.28
C THR A 104 -7.16 -0.63 3.50
N VAL A 105 -8.21 -0.75 2.69
CA VAL A 105 -9.14 -1.88 2.71
C VAL A 105 -9.34 -2.38 1.29
N TYR A 106 -9.36 -3.70 1.17
CA TYR A 106 -9.66 -4.42 -0.05
C TYR A 106 -11.02 -5.10 0.07
N VAL A 107 -11.83 -4.98 -0.95
CA VAL A 107 -13.18 -5.56 -0.99
C VAL A 107 -13.37 -6.31 -2.29
N ILE A 108 -13.92 -7.52 -2.21
CA ILE A 108 -14.41 -8.26 -3.38
C ILE A 108 -15.93 -8.35 -3.22
N THR A 109 -16.64 -7.91 -4.23
CA THR A 109 -18.10 -8.03 -4.30
C THR A 109 -18.50 -9.09 -5.33
N ASP A 110 -19.77 -9.25 -5.56
CA ASP A 110 -20.31 -10.06 -6.65
C ASP A 110 -20.24 -9.39 -8.02
N LYS A 111 -19.88 -8.10 -8.08
CA LYS A 111 -19.80 -7.32 -9.33
C LYS A 111 -18.39 -6.87 -9.68
N ARG A 112 -17.55 -6.54 -8.71
CA ARG A 112 -16.24 -5.91 -8.91
C ARG A 112 -15.30 -6.12 -7.71
N ALA A 113 -14.02 -5.82 -7.92
CA ALA A 113 -13.06 -5.69 -6.82
C ALA A 113 -12.80 -4.20 -6.56
N ILE A 114 -12.66 -3.81 -5.28
CA ILE A 114 -12.50 -2.41 -4.88
C ILE A 114 -11.33 -2.28 -3.91
N THR A 115 -10.50 -1.27 -4.12
CA THR A 115 -9.44 -0.88 -3.20
C THR A 115 -9.72 0.50 -2.63
N PHE A 116 -9.81 0.59 -1.32
CA PHE A 116 -9.89 1.85 -0.59
C PHE A 116 -8.53 2.16 0.02
N THR A 117 -7.95 3.30 -0.30
CA THR A 117 -6.70 3.77 0.30
C THR A 117 -6.96 5.11 0.96
N GLY A 118 -6.98 5.13 2.28
CA GLY A 118 -7.17 6.33 3.08
C GLY A 118 -5.87 7.06 3.36
N GLY A 119 -5.99 8.35 3.67
CA GLY A 119 -4.87 9.25 3.98
C GLY A 119 -5.41 10.63 4.31
N GLY A 120 -4.79 11.68 3.77
CA GLY A 120 -5.35 13.04 3.76
C GLY A 120 -6.56 13.15 2.82
N SER A 121 -6.62 12.29 1.80
CA SER A 121 -7.78 12.04 0.94
C SER A 121 -7.96 10.53 0.79
N THR A 122 -9.20 10.08 0.53
CA THR A 122 -9.49 8.67 0.24
C THR A 122 -9.47 8.45 -1.26
N THR A 123 -8.65 7.51 -1.70
CA THR A 123 -8.64 7.04 -3.08
C THR A 123 -9.40 5.73 -3.16
N VAL A 124 -10.45 5.69 -3.99
CA VAL A 124 -11.21 4.48 -4.30
C VAL A 124 -10.84 4.04 -5.71
N ARG A 125 -10.47 2.78 -5.86
CA ARG A 125 -10.20 2.17 -7.18
C ARG A 125 -11.09 0.96 -7.35
N SER A 126 -11.91 0.96 -8.37
CA SER A 126 -12.79 -0.14 -8.75
C SER A 126 -12.19 -0.89 -9.94
N TYR A 127 -12.21 -2.21 -9.86
CA TYR A 127 -11.71 -3.12 -10.89
C TYR A 127 -12.87 -3.97 -11.37
N PRO A 128 -13.42 -3.67 -12.56
CA PRO A 128 -14.48 -4.48 -13.17
C PRO A 128 -13.95 -5.86 -13.61
N PRO A 129 -14.82 -6.84 -13.83
CA PRO A 129 -14.44 -8.23 -14.10
C PRO A 129 -13.53 -8.45 -15.32
N ASP A 130 -13.64 -7.60 -16.34
CA ASP A 130 -12.78 -7.64 -17.52
C ASP A 130 -11.30 -7.38 -17.20
N THR A 131 -11.02 -6.49 -16.24
CA THR A 131 -9.65 -6.22 -15.79
C THR A 131 -9.07 -7.33 -14.90
N LEU A 132 -9.90 -8.23 -14.40
CA LEU A 132 -9.50 -9.33 -13.53
C LEU A 132 -9.05 -10.60 -14.28
N ARG A 133 -8.99 -10.58 -15.61
CA ARG A 133 -8.60 -11.75 -16.42
C ARG A 133 -7.10 -12.00 -16.43
N GLU A 134 -6.30 -10.94 -16.40
CA GLU A 134 -4.83 -11.01 -16.52
C GLU A 134 -4.13 -10.72 -15.18
N ILE A 135 -4.75 -11.14 -14.07
CA ILE A 135 -4.15 -10.99 -12.75
C ILE A 135 -3.08 -12.03 -12.50
N TYR A 136 -2.08 -11.67 -11.74
CA TYR A 136 -1.06 -12.59 -11.25
C TYR A 136 -0.75 -12.33 -9.78
N ARG A 137 -0.23 -13.36 -9.12
CA ARG A 137 0.19 -13.24 -7.73
C ARG A 137 1.70 -13.34 -7.57
N LYS A 138 2.19 -12.67 -6.55
CA LYS A 138 3.53 -12.83 -6.01
C LYS A 138 3.38 -13.38 -4.59
N GLU A 139 3.88 -14.58 -4.37
CA GLU A 139 3.79 -15.25 -3.07
C GLU A 139 5.15 -15.26 -2.40
N ARG A 140 5.16 -14.98 -1.10
CA ARG A 140 6.36 -15.02 -0.26
C ARG A 140 6.42 -16.33 0.50
N LYS A 141 7.60 -16.69 1.00
CA LYS A 141 7.82 -17.93 1.77
C LYS A 141 6.99 -18.01 3.05
N ASP A 142 6.54 -16.87 3.58
CA ASP A 142 5.70 -16.76 4.78
C ASP A 142 4.20 -16.96 4.49
N GLY A 143 3.82 -17.32 3.26
CA GLY A 143 2.42 -17.51 2.83
C GLY A 143 1.69 -16.20 2.52
N THR A 144 2.30 -15.05 2.76
CA THR A 144 1.75 -13.74 2.39
C THR A 144 2.13 -13.38 0.96
N GLY A 145 1.43 -12.42 0.35
CA GLY A 145 1.78 -12.01 -0.99
C GLY A 145 0.98 -10.84 -1.52
N ASP A 146 1.13 -10.63 -2.81
CA ASP A 146 0.48 -9.57 -3.55
C ASP A 146 -0.33 -10.18 -4.70
N VAL A 147 -1.56 -9.74 -4.89
CA VAL A 147 -2.37 -10.06 -6.08
C VAL A 147 -2.43 -8.80 -6.93
N VAL A 148 -1.67 -8.81 -8.01
CA VAL A 148 -1.54 -7.66 -8.91
C VAL A 148 -2.63 -7.75 -9.96
N ILE A 149 -3.47 -6.71 -10.04
CA ILE A 149 -4.58 -6.61 -10.98
C ILE A 149 -4.16 -5.77 -12.19
N SER A 150 -3.42 -4.71 -11.96
CA SER A 150 -3.00 -3.80 -13.03
C SER A 150 -1.64 -3.21 -12.73
N ARG A 151 -0.95 -2.78 -13.76
CA ARG A 151 0.32 -2.04 -13.64
C ARG A 151 0.15 -0.68 -14.30
N ARG A 152 0.33 0.37 -13.52
CA ARG A 152 0.37 1.73 -14.03
C ARG A 152 1.83 2.12 -14.28
N ALA A 153 2.16 2.47 -15.50
CA ALA A 153 3.46 2.99 -15.85
C ALA A 153 3.35 4.49 -16.16
N TRP A 154 4.32 5.27 -15.68
CA TRP A 154 4.46 6.68 -16.02
C TRP A 154 5.93 7.04 -16.15
N ARG A 155 6.21 8.19 -16.72
CA ARG A 155 7.54 8.79 -16.67
C ARG A 155 7.54 9.89 -15.62
N ASP A 156 8.58 9.92 -14.82
CA ASP A 156 8.78 11.03 -13.89
C ASP A 156 9.35 12.28 -14.62
N SER A 157 9.59 13.36 -13.84
CA SER A 157 10.13 14.62 -14.37
C SER A 157 11.50 14.47 -15.04
N ASP A 158 12.26 13.46 -14.65
CA ASP A 158 13.63 13.18 -15.15
C ASP A 158 13.61 12.25 -16.37
N GLY A 159 12.40 11.81 -16.80
CA GLY A 159 12.18 10.95 -17.96
C GLY A 159 12.30 9.45 -17.67
N ASP A 160 12.57 9.06 -16.43
CA ASP A 160 12.67 7.68 -16.01
C ASP A 160 11.31 6.98 -16.01
N ARG A 161 11.30 5.71 -16.44
CA ARG A 161 10.09 4.89 -16.41
C ARG A 161 9.83 4.39 -15.00
N GLN A 162 8.79 4.90 -14.40
CA GLN A 162 8.27 4.41 -13.14
C GLN A 162 7.08 3.46 -13.38
N SER A 163 6.92 2.47 -12.51
CA SER A 163 5.77 1.57 -12.56
C SER A 163 5.25 1.27 -11.16
N GLU A 164 3.95 1.36 -10.99
CA GLU A 164 3.24 1.00 -9.77
C GLU A 164 2.36 -0.22 -10.04
N GLU A 165 2.48 -1.23 -9.22
CA GLU A 165 1.57 -2.38 -9.23
C GLU A 165 0.35 -2.05 -8.40
N LEU A 166 -0.81 -2.24 -9.01
CA LEU A 166 -2.11 -1.95 -8.43
C LEU A 166 -2.87 -3.25 -8.21
N GLY A 167 -3.49 -3.38 -7.06
CA GLY A 167 -4.23 -4.59 -6.70
C GLY A 167 -4.28 -4.76 -5.20
N PHE A 168 -4.38 -6.00 -4.75
CA PHE A 168 -4.42 -6.37 -3.34
C PHE A 168 -3.02 -6.74 -2.88
N LEU A 169 -2.34 -5.77 -2.29
CA LEU A 169 -0.94 -5.90 -1.89
C LEU A 169 -0.83 -6.30 -0.42
N ARG A 170 0.16 -7.15 -0.13
CA ARG A 170 0.48 -7.61 1.24
C ARG A 170 -0.71 -8.26 1.94
N VAL A 171 -1.36 -9.16 1.26
CA VAL A 171 -2.49 -9.92 1.81
C VAL A 171 -2.05 -11.28 2.33
N ASP A 172 -2.84 -11.80 3.25
CA ASP A 172 -2.76 -13.20 3.65
C ASP A 172 -3.46 -14.07 2.60
N SER A 173 -2.93 -15.29 2.39
CA SER A 173 -3.50 -16.26 1.45
C SER A 173 -3.79 -15.70 0.04
N PRO A 174 -2.78 -15.15 -0.67
CA PRO A 174 -2.98 -14.51 -1.97
C PRO A 174 -3.53 -15.47 -3.03
N LYS A 175 -3.32 -16.77 -2.86
CA LYS A 175 -3.88 -17.82 -3.73
C LYS A 175 -5.41 -17.87 -3.65
N GLU A 176 -5.99 -17.78 -2.46
CA GLU A 176 -7.44 -17.77 -2.29
C GLU A 176 -8.07 -16.52 -2.91
N ILE A 177 -7.43 -15.39 -2.72
CA ILE A 177 -7.87 -14.09 -3.26
C ILE A 177 -7.81 -14.10 -4.79
N GLU A 178 -6.70 -14.56 -5.36
CA GLU A 178 -6.57 -14.71 -6.83
C GLU A 178 -7.69 -15.58 -7.39
N HIS A 179 -7.99 -16.71 -6.73
CA HIS A 179 -9.05 -17.61 -7.16
C HIS A 179 -10.43 -16.94 -7.11
N MET A 180 -10.73 -16.19 -6.06
CA MET A 180 -11.99 -15.43 -5.96
C MET A 180 -12.12 -14.37 -7.07
N LEU A 181 -11.05 -13.66 -7.37
CA LEU A 181 -11.03 -12.64 -8.43
C LEU A 181 -11.19 -13.26 -9.83
N LYS A 182 -10.52 -14.37 -10.11
CA LYS A 182 -10.67 -15.11 -11.39
C LYS A 182 -12.09 -15.65 -11.55
N TYR A 183 -12.65 -16.19 -10.48
CA TYR A 183 -14.03 -16.68 -10.48
C TYR A 183 -15.03 -15.55 -10.79
N LEU A 184 -14.82 -14.36 -10.21
CA LEU A 184 -15.62 -13.18 -10.52
C LEU A 184 -15.51 -12.80 -12.01
N ALA A 185 -14.30 -12.85 -12.60
CA ALA A 185 -14.07 -12.56 -14.00
C ALA A 185 -14.76 -13.58 -14.93
N GLU A 186 -14.77 -14.86 -14.54
CA GLU A 186 -15.42 -15.94 -15.30
C GLU A 186 -16.94 -15.82 -15.28
N GLN A 187 -17.54 -15.48 -14.13
CA GLN A 187 -18.99 -15.31 -14.00
C GLN A 187 -19.54 -14.16 -14.85
N ALA A 188 -18.74 -13.09 -15.02
CA ALA A 188 -19.13 -11.93 -15.82
C ALA A 188 -18.83 -12.09 -17.33
N ALA A 189 -18.13 -13.16 -17.73
CA ALA A 189 -17.89 -13.43 -19.13
C ALA A 189 -19.22 -13.80 -19.81
N PRO A 190 -19.58 -13.17 -20.95
CA PRO A 190 -20.77 -13.57 -21.66
C PRO A 190 -20.67 -15.05 -22.03
N SER A 191 -21.70 -15.81 -21.64
CA SER A 191 -21.83 -17.23 -22.03
C SER A 191 -21.89 -17.30 -23.57
N ASN A 192 -20.76 -17.62 -24.18
CA ASN A 192 -20.70 -17.88 -25.62
C ASN A 192 -21.39 -19.23 -25.85
N ARG A 193 -22.70 -19.22 -26.02
CA ARG A 193 -23.49 -20.28 -26.60
C ARG A 193 -23.96 -19.91 -27.99
#